data_a33694d4ac7a8bc6445edd727870b3a1
#
_entry.id   a33694d4ac7a8bc6445edd727870b3a1
#
_cell.length_a   1.000
_cell.length_b   1.000
_cell.length_c   1.000
_cell.angle_alpha   90.00
_cell.angle_beta   90.00
_cell.angle_gamma   90.00
#
_symmetry.space_group_name_H-M   'P 1'
#
loop_
_entity.id
_entity.type
_entity.pdbx_description
1 polymer ?
#
loop_
_entity_poly.entity_id
_entity_poly.type
_entity_poly.pdbx_seq_one_letter_code
_entity_poly.pdbx_strand_id
1 'polypeptide(L)'
;PLGIPVDEERYGTRLDRNAARALACDEFAWEPSSEESRWFLIMGGSMGFGNMGGLISTLLQRIQPGDRVICICGRNEVQKTSLLEEFGYDGRFLATGFTDRVPELMDASDVLFSKPGGITGTEAVLKNIPLVHTSPIPGLETYNARFFHYHNMSYSTSDPLMQAEVALRLCNDASWRERMVQAQKRNSNFRCCRDITELVLTLTRK
;
A
#
# COMPACT_ATOMS: atom_id res chain seq x y z
N PRO A 1 -1.35 23.44 -6.64
CA PRO A 1 -1.04 22.09 -7.10
C PRO A 1 -2.34 21.31 -7.31
N LEU A 2 -2.46 20.60 -8.44
CA LEU A 2 -3.67 19.84 -8.77
C LEU A 2 -3.61 18.38 -8.31
N GLY A 3 -2.43 17.90 -7.94
CA GLY A 3 -2.20 16.51 -7.53
C GLY A 3 -1.57 15.66 -8.63
N ILE A 4 -1.49 14.36 -8.40
CA ILE A 4 -0.98 13.36 -9.34
C ILE A 4 -2.17 12.60 -9.92
N PRO A 5 -2.37 12.59 -11.25
CA PRO A 5 -3.47 11.84 -11.87
C PRO A 5 -3.22 10.33 -11.74
N VAL A 6 -4.25 9.63 -11.30
CA VAL A 6 -4.32 8.16 -11.22
C VAL A 6 -5.67 7.70 -11.76
N ASP A 7 -5.86 6.40 -11.89
CA ASP A 7 -7.13 5.83 -12.34
C ASP A 7 -8.21 6.00 -11.24
N GLU A 8 -8.94 7.13 -11.32
CA GLU A 8 -9.99 7.47 -10.34
C GLU A 8 -11.17 6.50 -10.36
N GLU A 9 -11.44 5.80 -11.48
CA GLU A 9 -12.52 4.82 -11.56
C GLU A 9 -12.17 3.57 -10.73
N ARG A 10 -10.94 3.09 -10.83
CA ARG A 10 -10.47 1.89 -10.13
C ARG A 10 -10.14 2.14 -8.66
N TYR A 11 -9.49 3.27 -8.35
CA TYR A 11 -9.02 3.58 -7.00
C TYR A 11 -9.99 4.45 -6.21
N GLY A 12 -10.88 5.20 -6.88
CA GLY A 12 -11.90 6.01 -6.23
C GLY A 12 -13.08 5.22 -5.66
N THR A 13 -13.34 4.02 -6.21
CA THR A 13 -14.34 3.08 -5.68
C THR A 13 -13.70 2.16 -4.64
N ARG A 14 -14.35 1.97 -3.50
CA ARG A 14 -13.87 1.09 -2.43
C ARG A 14 -14.82 -0.08 -2.27
N LEU A 15 -14.28 -1.29 -2.29
CA LEU A 15 -15.01 -2.49 -1.92
C LEU A 15 -15.13 -2.59 -0.39
N ASP A 16 -16.17 -3.28 0.06
CA ASP A 16 -16.19 -3.77 1.43
C ASP A 16 -15.00 -4.70 1.69
N ARG A 17 -14.43 -4.59 2.89
CA ARG A 17 -13.20 -5.33 3.24
C ARG A 17 -13.35 -6.85 3.12
N ASN A 18 -14.48 -7.40 3.54
CA ASN A 18 -14.72 -8.84 3.49
C ASN A 18 -14.92 -9.30 2.05
N ALA A 19 -15.62 -8.51 1.23
CA ALA A 19 -15.75 -8.78 -0.21
C ALA A 19 -14.38 -8.73 -0.92
N ALA A 20 -13.54 -7.74 -0.62
CA ALA A 20 -12.21 -7.64 -1.19
C ALA A 20 -11.30 -8.81 -0.77
N ARG A 21 -11.40 -9.26 0.49
CA ARG A 21 -10.67 -10.44 0.98
C ARG A 21 -11.14 -11.73 0.33
N ALA A 22 -12.44 -11.90 0.12
CA ALA A 22 -12.96 -13.06 -0.59
C ALA A 22 -12.41 -13.13 -2.02
N LEU A 23 -12.40 -12.02 -2.76
CA LEU A 23 -11.80 -11.96 -4.10
C LEU A 23 -10.30 -12.30 -4.09
N ALA A 24 -9.56 -11.84 -3.09
CA ALA A 24 -8.14 -12.15 -2.97
C ALA A 24 -7.91 -13.63 -2.62
N CYS A 25 -8.74 -14.23 -1.76
CA CYS A 25 -8.67 -15.65 -1.46
C CYS A 25 -8.95 -16.51 -2.70
N ASP A 26 -9.95 -16.17 -3.50
CA ASP A 26 -10.26 -16.86 -4.76
C ASP A 26 -9.12 -16.73 -5.78
N GLU A 27 -8.56 -15.52 -5.96
CA GLU A 27 -7.48 -15.25 -6.92
C GLU A 27 -6.20 -16.05 -6.58
N PHE A 28 -5.85 -16.12 -5.30
CA PHE A 28 -4.59 -16.72 -4.86
C PHE A 28 -4.75 -18.11 -4.22
N ALA A 29 -5.92 -18.74 -4.33
CA ALA A 29 -6.23 -20.03 -3.71
C ALA A 29 -5.87 -20.06 -2.21
N TRP A 30 -6.19 -19.00 -1.49
CA TRP A 30 -5.95 -18.86 -0.07
C TRP A 30 -7.20 -19.21 0.73
N GLU A 31 -7.00 -19.92 1.83
CA GLU A 31 -8.11 -20.19 2.75
C GLU A 31 -8.65 -18.87 3.34
N PRO A 32 -9.96 -18.73 3.47
CA PRO A 32 -10.58 -17.57 4.11
C PRO A 32 -10.00 -17.35 5.52
N SER A 33 -9.69 -16.11 5.84
CA SER A 33 -9.24 -15.71 7.17
C SER A 33 -10.41 -15.16 7.99
N SER A 34 -10.27 -15.11 9.32
CA SER A 34 -11.29 -14.51 10.18
C SER A 34 -11.43 -12.99 9.91
N GLU A 35 -12.57 -12.41 10.26
CA GLU A 35 -12.80 -10.97 10.13
C GLU A 35 -11.82 -10.13 10.96
N GLU A 36 -11.31 -10.70 12.07
CA GLU A 36 -10.32 -10.05 12.95
C GLU A 36 -8.89 -10.11 12.42
N SER A 37 -8.63 -10.91 11.38
CA SER A 37 -7.32 -11.04 10.77
C SER A 37 -6.82 -9.71 10.22
N ARG A 38 -5.51 -9.49 10.36
CA ARG A 38 -4.83 -8.31 9.82
C ARG A 38 -4.11 -8.67 8.53
N TRP A 39 -4.31 -7.85 7.51
CA TRP A 39 -3.69 -8.04 6.21
C TRP A 39 -2.71 -6.91 5.91
N PHE A 40 -1.50 -7.29 5.56
CA PHE A 40 -0.38 -6.38 5.28
C PHE A 40 0.02 -6.49 3.82
N LEU A 41 -0.14 -5.41 3.06
CA LEU A 41 0.23 -5.34 1.66
C LEU A 41 1.60 -4.67 1.51
N ILE A 42 2.54 -5.33 0.84
CA ILE A 42 3.88 -4.81 0.55
C ILE A 42 4.02 -4.61 -0.96
N MET A 43 4.38 -3.40 -1.38
CA MET A 43 4.58 -3.06 -2.79
C MET A 43 5.97 -2.46 -3.00
N GLY A 44 6.88 -3.23 -3.60
CA GLY A 44 8.26 -2.80 -3.90
C GLY A 44 8.40 -1.89 -5.12
N GLY A 45 7.29 -1.58 -5.80
CA GLY A 45 7.29 -0.92 -7.10
C GLY A 45 7.73 -1.86 -8.23
N SER A 46 7.74 -1.35 -9.46
CA SER A 46 7.97 -2.17 -10.67
C SER A 46 9.37 -2.84 -10.73
N MET A 47 10.33 -2.35 -9.94
CA MET A 47 11.71 -2.87 -9.89
C MET A 47 12.07 -3.53 -8.55
N GLY A 48 11.13 -3.61 -7.58
CA GLY A 48 11.35 -4.33 -6.33
C GLY A 48 12.46 -3.76 -5.43
N PHE A 49 12.52 -2.44 -5.27
CA PHE A 49 13.51 -1.81 -4.41
C PHE A 49 13.14 -1.91 -2.92
N GLY A 50 14.14 -2.12 -2.09
CA GLY A 50 14.06 -2.09 -0.63
C GLY A 50 14.36 -3.45 0.02
N ASN A 51 14.58 -3.45 1.33
CA ASN A 51 14.78 -4.68 2.12
C ASN A 51 13.42 -5.32 2.44
N MET A 52 12.73 -5.86 1.42
CA MET A 52 11.42 -6.50 1.62
C MET A 52 11.54 -7.77 2.44
N GLY A 53 12.60 -8.57 2.25
CA GLY A 53 12.85 -9.79 3.04
C GLY A 53 12.93 -9.49 4.54
N GLY A 54 13.69 -8.47 4.93
CA GLY A 54 13.78 -8.05 6.33
C GLY A 54 12.44 -7.60 6.94
N LEU A 55 11.61 -6.88 6.18
CA LEU A 55 10.27 -6.49 6.62
C LEU A 55 9.34 -7.70 6.74
N ILE A 56 9.32 -8.58 5.73
CA ILE A 56 8.51 -9.80 5.72
C ILE A 56 8.88 -10.69 6.91
N SER A 57 10.17 -10.98 7.10
CA SER A 57 10.68 -11.75 8.24
C SER A 57 10.23 -11.16 9.58
N THR A 58 10.36 -9.84 9.72
CA THR A 58 9.95 -9.14 10.94
C THR A 58 8.44 -9.20 11.18
N LEU A 59 7.63 -9.06 10.15
CA LEU A 59 6.17 -9.18 10.26
C LEU A 59 5.78 -10.62 10.66
N LEU A 60 6.27 -11.64 9.95
CA LEU A 60 5.92 -13.04 10.19
C LEU A 60 6.25 -13.51 11.62
N GLN A 61 7.28 -12.91 12.24
CA GLN A 61 7.62 -13.19 13.65
C GLN A 61 6.65 -12.56 14.66
N ARG A 62 5.80 -11.59 14.25
CA ARG A 62 4.96 -10.76 15.14
C ARG A 62 3.47 -10.87 14.91
N ILE A 63 3.07 -11.36 13.75
CA ILE A 63 1.66 -11.49 13.38
C ILE A 63 1.06 -12.78 13.90
N GLN A 64 -0.27 -12.82 14.01
CA GLN A 64 -1.03 -13.98 14.48
C GLN A 64 -1.23 -15.01 13.36
N PRO A 65 -1.60 -16.26 13.68
CA PRO A 65 -1.82 -17.31 12.67
C PRO A 65 -2.84 -16.96 11.58
N GLY A 66 -3.86 -16.17 11.89
CA GLY A 66 -4.88 -15.74 10.93
C GLY A 66 -4.51 -14.56 10.06
N ASP A 67 -3.44 -13.80 10.42
CA ASP A 67 -3.00 -12.64 9.67
C ASP A 67 -2.37 -13.04 8.32
N ARG A 68 -2.26 -12.08 7.40
CA ARG A 68 -1.72 -12.30 6.05
C ARG A 68 -0.71 -11.22 5.67
N VAL A 69 0.34 -11.62 4.97
CA VAL A 69 1.33 -10.74 4.34
C VAL A 69 1.34 -11.00 2.85
N ILE A 70 0.99 -10.00 2.05
CA ILE A 70 0.98 -10.08 0.58
C ILE A 70 2.09 -9.18 0.05
N CYS A 71 2.98 -9.73 -0.77
CA CYS A 71 4.03 -8.98 -1.43
C CYS A 71 3.83 -8.94 -2.94
N ILE A 72 3.65 -7.75 -3.51
CA ILE A 72 3.57 -7.55 -4.96
C ILE A 72 4.97 -7.19 -5.46
N CYS A 73 5.59 -8.10 -6.21
CA CYS A 73 6.93 -7.95 -6.79
C CYS A 73 6.91 -7.28 -8.17
N GLY A 74 5.72 -7.04 -8.74
CA GLY A 74 5.57 -6.48 -10.08
C GLY A 74 6.24 -7.35 -11.15
N ARG A 75 7.13 -6.77 -11.95
CA ARG A 75 7.84 -7.50 -13.03
C ARG A 75 9.16 -8.15 -12.57
N ASN A 76 9.45 -8.09 -11.28
CA ASN A 76 10.69 -8.65 -10.73
C ASN A 76 10.49 -10.13 -10.32
N GLU A 77 10.54 -11.03 -11.31
CA GLU A 77 10.38 -12.47 -11.07
C GLU A 77 11.51 -13.05 -10.22
N VAL A 78 12.72 -12.51 -10.32
CA VAL A 78 13.85 -12.95 -9.49
C VAL A 78 13.56 -12.72 -8.01
N GLN A 79 13.06 -11.53 -7.67
CA GLN A 79 12.69 -11.20 -6.30
C GLN A 79 11.51 -12.03 -5.81
N LYS A 80 10.48 -12.22 -6.64
CA LYS A 80 9.34 -13.07 -6.31
C LYS A 80 9.80 -14.50 -5.98
N THR A 81 10.64 -15.10 -6.83
CA THR A 81 11.17 -16.45 -6.61
C THR A 81 11.96 -16.52 -5.31
N SER A 82 12.88 -15.58 -5.08
CA SER A 82 13.69 -15.53 -3.85
C SER A 82 12.81 -15.42 -2.59
N LEU A 83 11.77 -14.58 -2.60
CA LEU A 83 10.87 -14.43 -1.47
C LEU A 83 10.01 -15.69 -1.24
N LEU A 84 9.59 -16.39 -2.30
CA LEU A 84 8.87 -17.66 -2.17
C LEU A 84 9.77 -18.79 -1.66
N GLU A 85 11.06 -18.84 -2.07
CA GLU A 85 12.03 -19.79 -1.53
C GLU A 85 12.30 -19.57 -0.04
N GLU A 86 12.37 -18.28 0.39
CA GLU A 86 12.68 -17.94 1.77
C GLU A 86 11.45 -18.05 2.71
N PHE A 87 10.25 -17.64 2.26
CA PHE A 87 9.07 -17.48 3.12
C PHE A 87 7.85 -18.29 2.66
N GLY A 88 7.86 -18.89 1.47
CA GLY A 88 6.67 -19.54 0.88
C GLY A 88 6.18 -20.78 1.64
N TYR A 89 6.95 -21.30 2.61
CA TYR A 89 6.51 -22.33 3.52
C TYR A 89 5.57 -21.84 4.63
N ASP A 90 5.52 -20.52 4.87
CA ASP A 90 4.60 -19.92 5.85
C ASP A 90 3.27 -19.61 5.16
N GLY A 91 2.22 -20.33 5.52
CA GLY A 91 0.87 -20.16 4.95
C GLY A 91 0.25 -18.77 5.15
N ARG A 92 0.90 -17.89 5.92
CA ARG A 92 0.48 -16.49 6.11
C ARG A 92 1.09 -15.54 5.07
N PHE A 93 2.03 -16.02 4.26
CA PHE A 93 2.77 -15.23 3.29
C PHE A 93 2.42 -15.61 1.86
N LEU A 94 2.29 -14.58 1.01
CA LEU A 94 2.14 -14.71 -0.44
C LEU A 94 3.03 -13.70 -1.15
N ALA A 95 3.77 -14.15 -2.17
CA ALA A 95 4.40 -13.26 -3.13
C ALA A 95 3.76 -13.46 -4.51
N THR A 96 3.36 -12.35 -5.14
CA THR A 96 2.83 -12.35 -6.51
C THR A 96 3.66 -11.45 -7.42
N GLY A 97 3.60 -11.71 -8.72
CA GLY A 97 4.18 -10.87 -9.76
C GLY A 97 3.35 -9.62 -10.04
N PHE A 98 3.28 -9.23 -11.32
CA PHE A 98 2.37 -8.17 -11.77
C PHE A 98 0.93 -8.65 -11.65
N THR A 99 0.06 -7.82 -11.09
CA THR A 99 -1.38 -8.08 -10.97
C THR A 99 -2.18 -6.82 -11.21
N ASP A 100 -3.34 -6.96 -11.83
CA ASP A 100 -4.32 -5.90 -12.00
C ASP A 100 -5.24 -5.74 -10.77
N ARG A 101 -5.09 -6.62 -9.76
CA ARG A 101 -5.91 -6.64 -8.53
C ARG A 101 -5.38 -5.73 -7.42
N VAL A 102 -4.48 -4.79 -7.75
CA VAL A 102 -3.92 -3.86 -6.74
C VAL A 102 -5.00 -3.08 -5.99
N PRO A 103 -6.05 -2.53 -6.65
CA PRO A 103 -7.11 -1.80 -5.95
C PRO A 103 -7.87 -2.67 -4.93
N GLU A 104 -8.19 -3.90 -5.29
CA GLU A 104 -8.88 -4.87 -4.43
C GLU A 104 -7.98 -5.33 -3.27
N LEU A 105 -6.69 -5.55 -3.54
CA LEU A 105 -5.71 -5.89 -2.49
C LEU A 105 -5.50 -4.76 -1.50
N MET A 106 -5.56 -3.49 -1.96
CA MET A 106 -5.55 -2.34 -1.05
C MET A 106 -6.82 -2.30 -0.19
N ASP A 107 -8.01 -2.60 -0.76
CA ASP A 107 -9.27 -2.65 0.00
C ASP A 107 -9.30 -3.81 1.00
N ALA A 108 -8.66 -4.95 0.69
CA ALA A 108 -8.54 -6.12 1.56
C ALA A 108 -7.60 -5.89 2.75
N SER A 109 -6.64 -4.97 2.62
CA SER A 109 -5.52 -4.81 3.55
C SER A 109 -5.75 -3.72 4.59
N ASP A 110 -5.14 -3.90 5.76
CA ASP A 110 -5.20 -2.94 6.87
C ASP A 110 -4.08 -1.90 6.81
N VAL A 111 -2.92 -2.27 6.24
CA VAL A 111 -1.75 -1.39 6.09
C VAL A 111 -1.05 -1.69 4.78
N LEU A 112 -0.66 -0.63 4.08
CA LEU A 112 0.20 -0.71 2.90
C LEU A 112 1.63 -0.28 3.25
N PHE A 113 2.60 -1.08 2.84
CA PHE A 113 4.01 -0.71 2.78
C PHE A 113 4.40 -0.43 1.33
N SER A 114 4.94 0.73 1.09
CA SER A 114 5.49 1.06 -0.24
C SER A 114 6.65 2.03 -0.13
N LYS A 115 7.49 2.09 -1.15
CA LYS A 115 8.38 3.24 -1.30
C LYS A 115 7.53 4.52 -1.52
N PRO A 116 8.04 5.71 -1.19
CA PRO A 116 7.28 6.95 -1.30
C PRO A 116 7.16 7.45 -2.75
N GLY A 117 6.65 6.57 -3.62
CA GLY A 117 6.33 6.89 -5.01
C GLY A 117 5.06 7.73 -5.11
N GLY A 118 5.04 8.71 -6.02
CA GLY A 118 3.89 9.61 -6.17
C GLY A 118 2.60 8.87 -6.56
N ILE A 119 2.67 7.94 -7.52
CA ILE A 119 1.50 7.21 -8.03
C ILE A 119 0.94 6.30 -6.92
N THR A 120 1.72 5.36 -6.40
CA THR A 120 1.26 4.42 -5.37
C THR A 120 0.80 5.14 -4.09
N GLY A 121 1.49 6.23 -3.70
CA GLY A 121 1.04 7.06 -2.58
C GLY A 121 -0.33 7.70 -2.82
N THR A 122 -0.61 8.19 -4.04
CA THR A 122 -1.91 8.76 -4.40
C THR A 122 -3.00 7.68 -4.47
N GLU A 123 -2.71 6.52 -5.04
CA GLU A 123 -3.61 5.35 -5.06
C GLU A 123 -4.00 4.92 -3.64
N ALA A 124 -3.01 4.80 -2.75
CA ALA A 124 -3.21 4.47 -1.32
C ALA A 124 -4.14 5.48 -0.62
N VAL A 125 -3.96 6.76 -0.91
CA VAL A 125 -4.80 7.82 -0.35
C VAL A 125 -6.24 7.72 -0.85
N LEU A 126 -6.47 7.46 -2.14
CA LEU A 126 -7.81 7.24 -2.69
C LEU A 126 -8.49 6.03 -2.04
N LYS A 127 -7.73 4.98 -1.76
CA LYS A 127 -8.20 3.79 -1.05
C LYS A 127 -8.34 3.99 0.47
N ASN A 128 -7.92 5.13 1.01
CA ASN A 128 -7.94 5.41 2.46
C ASN A 128 -7.24 4.32 3.28
N ILE A 129 -6.15 3.75 2.75
CA ILE A 129 -5.38 2.74 3.45
C ILE A 129 -4.25 3.40 4.26
N PRO A 130 -4.04 3.01 5.53
CA PRO A 130 -2.88 3.43 6.31
C PRO A 130 -1.59 3.08 5.59
N LEU A 131 -0.65 4.03 5.55
CA LEU A 131 0.54 3.95 4.71
C LEU A 131 1.82 4.04 5.54
N VAL A 132 2.68 3.05 5.39
CA VAL A 132 4.05 3.03 5.92
C VAL A 132 5.02 3.09 4.74
N HIS A 133 5.72 4.20 4.60
CA HIS A 133 6.75 4.34 3.58
C HIS A 133 8.05 3.63 4.01
N THR A 134 8.55 2.81 3.10
CA THR A 134 9.87 2.18 3.20
C THR A 134 10.96 3.12 2.72
N SER A 135 12.19 2.61 2.50
CA SER A 135 13.32 3.43 2.06
C SER A 135 13.04 4.13 0.73
N PRO A 136 13.17 5.47 0.66
CA PRO A 136 13.03 6.21 -0.58
C PRO A 136 14.25 5.99 -1.50
N ILE A 137 14.02 6.01 -2.80
CA ILE A 137 15.10 6.24 -3.76
C ILE A 137 15.51 7.71 -3.63
N PRO A 138 16.83 8.00 -3.49
CA PRO A 138 17.29 9.38 -3.37
C PRO A 138 16.81 10.28 -4.52
N GLY A 139 16.39 11.48 -4.18
CA GLY A 139 15.82 12.45 -5.12
C GLY A 139 14.34 12.68 -4.91
N LEU A 140 13.52 12.47 -5.93
CA LEU A 140 12.07 12.78 -5.90
C LEU A 140 11.33 12.08 -4.77
N GLU A 141 11.63 10.80 -4.52
CA GLU A 141 10.94 10.04 -3.47
C GLU A 141 11.25 10.56 -2.05
N THR A 142 12.42 11.17 -1.84
CA THR A 142 12.74 11.84 -0.57
C THR A 142 11.82 13.03 -0.31
N TYR A 143 11.49 13.81 -1.35
CA TYR A 143 10.53 14.92 -1.21
C TYR A 143 9.11 14.41 -0.97
N ASN A 144 8.69 13.35 -1.65
CA ASN A 144 7.40 12.72 -1.41
C ASN A 144 7.29 12.21 0.04
N ALA A 145 8.31 11.48 0.54
CA ALA A 145 8.33 10.99 1.92
C ALA A 145 8.17 12.15 2.92
N ARG A 146 8.90 13.24 2.72
CA ARG A 146 8.79 14.45 3.56
C ARG A 146 7.41 15.08 3.51
N PHE A 147 6.81 15.21 2.31
CA PHE A 147 5.47 15.75 2.13
C PHE A 147 4.43 14.92 2.90
N PHE A 148 4.42 13.60 2.68
CA PHE A 148 3.50 12.71 3.36
C PHE A 148 3.69 12.72 4.89
N HIS A 149 4.94 12.72 5.36
CA HIS A 149 5.26 12.79 6.79
C HIS A 149 4.81 14.11 7.42
N TYR A 150 5.15 15.25 6.80
CA TYR A 150 4.79 16.58 7.30
C TYR A 150 3.27 16.76 7.43
N HIS A 151 2.52 16.17 6.50
CA HIS A 151 1.05 16.20 6.53
C HIS A 151 0.41 15.06 7.32
N ASN A 152 1.16 14.22 8.02
CA ASN A 152 0.67 13.05 8.78
C ASN A 152 -0.10 12.03 7.93
N MET A 153 0.19 11.94 6.63
CA MET A 153 -0.47 11.05 5.68
C MET A 153 0.14 9.65 5.63
N SER A 154 1.36 9.49 6.15
CA SER A 154 2.09 8.24 6.28
C SER A 154 3.08 8.28 7.43
N TYR A 155 3.57 7.11 7.80
CA TYR A 155 4.80 6.99 8.58
C TYR A 155 5.95 6.57 7.66
N SER A 156 7.15 7.12 7.85
CA SER A 156 8.30 6.82 6.99
C SER A 156 9.50 6.38 7.81
N THR A 157 10.00 5.17 7.56
CA THR A 157 11.22 4.64 8.15
C THR A 157 11.85 3.58 7.25
N SER A 158 13.18 3.46 7.29
CA SER A 158 13.93 2.42 6.59
C SER A 158 14.20 1.17 7.45
N ASP A 159 13.89 1.22 8.75
CA ASP A 159 14.10 0.14 9.68
C ASP A 159 12.93 -0.87 9.64
N PRO A 160 13.14 -2.13 9.20
CA PRO A 160 12.10 -3.15 9.13
C PRO A 160 11.38 -3.41 10.46
N LEU A 161 12.11 -3.33 11.58
CA LEU A 161 11.53 -3.52 12.91
C LEU A 161 10.52 -2.41 13.20
N MET A 162 10.91 -1.15 13.00
CA MET A 162 10.04 -0.01 13.21
C MET A 162 8.87 0.00 12.22
N GLN A 163 9.08 -0.43 10.97
CA GLN A 163 7.99 -0.58 9.98
C GLN A 163 6.92 -1.53 10.49
N ALA A 164 7.30 -2.72 10.95
CA ALA A 164 6.39 -3.72 11.47
C ALA A 164 5.67 -3.25 12.75
N GLU A 165 6.39 -2.62 13.69
CA GLU A 165 5.80 -2.08 14.94
C GLU A 165 4.75 -1.01 14.65
N VAL A 166 5.07 -0.07 13.74
CA VAL A 166 4.13 0.98 13.32
C VAL A 166 2.89 0.38 12.67
N ALA A 167 3.04 -0.59 11.79
CA ALA A 167 1.91 -1.23 11.13
C ALA A 167 1.00 -1.98 12.12
N LEU A 168 1.57 -2.74 13.04
CA LEU A 168 0.82 -3.41 14.10
C LEU A 168 0.09 -2.41 15.00
N ARG A 169 0.74 -1.29 15.32
CA ARG A 169 0.10 -0.22 16.08
C ARG A 169 -1.03 0.46 15.30
N LEU A 170 -0.88 0.70 14.00
CA LEU A 170 -1.96 1.23 13.15
C LEU A 170 -3.17 0.29 13.10
N CYS A 171 -2.96 -1.03 13.16
CA CYS A 171 -4.05 -1.99 13.28
C CYS A 171 -4.76 -1.91 14.64
N ASN A 172 -4.02 -1.70 15.73
CA ASN A 172 -4.55 -1.77 17.09
C ASN A 172 -5.04 -0.42 17.64
N ASP A 173 -4.54 0.71 17.12
CA ASP A 173 -4.92 2.07 17.54
C ASP A 173 -5.84 2.71 16.47
N ALA A 174 -7.14 2.47 16.61
CA ALA A 174 -8.15 3.02 15.71
C ALA A 174 -8.09 4.55 15.61
N SER A 175 -7.75 5.24 16.70
CA SER A 175 -7.64 6.70 16.73
C SER A 175 -6.45 7.19 15.89
N TRP A 176 -5.30 6.54 15.97
CA TRP A 176 -4.15 6.90 15.16
C TRP A 176 -4.39 6.60 13.68
N ARG A 177 -4.94 5.41 13.39
CA ARG A 177 -5.35 5.04 12.03
C ARG A 177 -6.29 6.06 11.41
N GLU A 178 -7.35 6.43 12.13
CA GLU A 178 -8.33 7.42 11.64
C GLU A 178 -7.69 8.79 11.41
N ARG A 179 -6.82 9.26 12.31
CA ARG A 179 -6.10 10.54 12.11
C ARG A 179 -5.27 10.53 10.82
N MET A 180 -4.58 9.41 10.52
CA MET A 180 -3.81 9.28 9.27
C MET A 180 -4.72 9.33 8.04
N VAL A 181 -5.81 8.57 8.03
CA VAL A 181 -6.79 8.56 6.93
C VAL A 181 -7.43 9.94 6.73
N GLN A 182 -7.79 10.63 7.80
CA GLN A 182 -8.33 11.99 7.72
C GLN A 182 -7.29 12.99 7.21
N ALA A 183 -6.02 12.83 7.55
CA ALA A 183 -4.94 13.63 7.02
C ALA A 183 -4.75 13.39 5.50
N GLN A 184 -4.84 12.15 5.05
CA GLN A 184 -4.84 11.78 3.63
C GLN A 184 -5.98 12.47 2.89
N LYS A 185 -7.21 12.38 3.39
CA LYS A 185 -8.39 13.01 2.78
C LYS A 185 -8.26 14.54 2.67
N ARG A 186 -7.74 15.21 3.70
CA ARG A 186 -7.59 16.68 3.69
C ARG A 186 -6.52 17.20 2.75
N ASN A 187 -5.47 16.40 2.48
CA ASN A 187 -4.29 16.83 1.72
C ASN A 187 -4.24 16.24 0.31
N SER A 188 -5.34 15.65 -0.17
CA SER A 188 -5.41 15.02 -1.49
C SER A 188 -6.55 15.58 -2.32
N ASN A 189 -6.30 15.66 -3.63
CA ASN A 189 -7.31 16.07 -4.60
C ASN A 189 -7.90 14.82 -5.27
N PHE A 190 -9.12 14.45 -4.87
CA PHE A 190 -9.87 13.31 -5.42
C PHE A 190 -10.48 13.60 -6.81
N ARG A 191 -10.27 14.79 -7.36
CA ARG A 191 -10.76 15.22 -8.69
C ARG A 191 -9.60 15.68 -9.58
N CYS A 192 -8.41 15.17 -9.33
CA CYS A 192 -7.18 15.62 -9.96
C CYS A 192 -7.25 15.54 -11.49
N CYS A 193 -7.70 14.40 -12.05
CA CYS A 193 -7.82 14.22 -13.50
C CYS A 193 -8.78 15.23 -14.14
N ARG A 194 -9.91 15.46 -13.50
CA ARG A 194 -10.90 16.44 -13.95
C ARG A 194 -10.34 17.86 -13.91
N ASP A 195 -9.74 18.25 -12.78
CA ASP A 195 -9.22 19.60 -12.58
C ASP A 195 -8.07 19.92 -13.57
N ILE A 196 -7.21 18.93 -13.86
CA ILE A 196 -6.17 19.05 -14.89
C ILE A 196 -6.81 19.23 -16.27
N THR A 197 -7.82 18.44 -16.61
CA THR A 197 -8.51 18.52 -17.90
C THR A 197 -9.17 19.88 -18.08
N GLU A 198 -9.88 20.38 -17.07
CA GLU A 198 -10.52 21.71 -17.09
C GLU A 198 -9.49 22.83 -17.26
N LEU A 199 -8.33 22.73 -16.59
CA LEU A 199 -7.24 23.69 -16.75
C LEU A 199 -6.70 23.69 -18.19
N VAL A 200 -6.41 22.52 -18.77
CA VAL A 200 -5.91 22.40 -20.14
C VAL A 200 -6.91 23.01 -21.12
N LEU A 201 -8.19 22.66 -21.03
CA LEU A 201 -9.24 23.21 -21.89
C LEU A 201 -9.37 24.74 -21.76
N THR A 202 -9.15 25.30 -20.59
CA THR A 202 -9.17 26.74 -20.36
C THR A 202 -7.98 27.44 -21.04
N LEU A 203 -6.79 26.82 -21.00
CA LEU A 203 -5.57 27.38 -21.60
C LEU A 203 -5.57 27.27 -23.13
N THR A 204 -6.24 26.26 -23.71
CA THR A 204 -6.30 26.03 -25.16
C THR A 204 -7.37 26.86 -25.88
N ARG A 205 -8.32 27.46 -25.14
CA ARG A 205 -9.37 28.32 -25.73
C ARG A 205 -8.94 29.78 -25.91
N LYS A 206 -7.69 30.11 -25.60
CA LYS A 206 -7.07 31.42 -25.85
C LYS A 206 -6.28 31.39 -27.17
#